data_1f0ce3fa1a256c76e29924de10137ae1
#
_entry.id   1f0ce3fa1a256c76e29924de10137ae1
#
_cell.length_a   1.000
_cell.length_b   1.000
_cell.length_c   1.000
_cell.angle_alpha   90.00
_cell.angle_beta   90.00
_cell.angle_gamma   90.00
#
_symmetry.space_group_name_H-M   'P 1'
#
loop_
_entity.id
_entity.type
_entity.pdbx_description
1 polymer ?
#
loop_
_entity_poly.entity_id
_entity_poly.type
_entity_poly.pdbx_seq_one_letter_code
_entity_poly.pdbx_strand_id
1 'polypeptide(L)'
;YRKVAESRKQTNYYVRGTFTHFNKDFAADVLHLADLGFKQISVEPVVAAQSEDYALVESDIPEILAEYDKLAAEMIKRHREGRGFNFFHFMIDLEGGPCVYKRLSGCGSGTEYLAVTPWGDFYPCHQFVGQEDFLMGNVDDGITNTDIRGQFKECNVYSKEKCRDCFAKFYCSGGCAANAYNFHGDINNVYDLGCVLQRKRVECAVMIKAALAGDTE
;
A
#
# COMPACT_ATOMS: atom_id res chain seq x y z
N TYR A 1 -2.07 21.88 3.23
CA TYR A 1 -0.94 20.93 3.46
C TYR A 1 0.41 21.65 3.45
N ARG A 2 0.73 22.49 2.44
CA ARG A 2 2.03 23.17 2.29
C ARG A 2 2.45 23.94 3.55
N LYS A 3 1.59 24.79 4.11
CA LYS A 3 1.87 25.52 5.36
C LYS A 3 2.22 24.60 6.53
N VAL A 4 1.56 23.43 6.64
CA VAL A 4 1.83 22.44 7.70
C VAL A 4 3.18 21.77 7.47
N ALA A 5 3.48 21.33 6.25
CA ALA A 5 4.74 20.69 5.92
C ALA A 5 5.94 21.62 6.14
N GLU A 6 5.84 22.88 5.68
CA GLU A 6 6.88 23.89 5.84
C GLU A 6 7.11 24.30 7.32
N SER A 7 6.01 24.38 8.11
CA SER A 7 6.13 24.77 9.53
C SER A 7 6.80 23.73 10.40
N ARG A 8 6.76 22.45 10.03
CA ARG A 8 7.32 21.34 10.81
C ARG A 8 8.85 21.30 10.81
N LYS A 9 9.51 21.94 9.86
CA LYS A 9 10.97 21.90 9.66
C LYS A 9 11.51 20.45 9.61
N GLN A 10 10.73 19.53 9.08
CA GLN A 10 11.04 18.10 8.97
C GLN A 10 10.82 17.64 7.52
N THR A 11 11.61 16.69 7.09
CA THR A 11 11.48 16.02 5.79
C THR A 11 10.82 14.64 5.89
N ASN A 12 10.63 14.15 7.12
CA ASN A 12 10.01 12.85 7.39
C ASN A 12 8.47 12.96 7.39
N TYR A 13 7.89 13.07 6.19
CA TYR A 13 6.45 13.06 5.98
C TYR A 13 6.11 12.50 4.59
N TYR A 14 4.87 12.05 4.44
CA TYR A 14 4.26 11.76 3.14
C TYR A 14 2.99 12.58 2.97
N VAL A 15 2.84 13.21 1.79
CA VAL A 15 1.53 13.69 1.33
C VAL A 15 0.82 12.50 0.71
N ARG A 16 -0.36 12.17 1.22
CA ARG A 16 -1.10 10.99 0.79
C ARG A 16 -2.39 11.37 0.08
N GLY A 17 -2.72 10.62 -0.95
CA GLY A 17 -3.99 10.63 -1.66
C GLY A 17 -4.52 9.21 -1.83
N THR A 18 -5.74 9.11 -2.34
CA THR A 18 -6.39 7.83 -2.66
C THR A 18 -7.06 7.96 -4.03
N PHE A 19 -6.87 6.98 -4.89
CA PHE A 19 -7.61 6.88 -6.15
C PHE A 19 -8.68 5.78 -6.08
N THR A 20 -9.74 5.97 -6.84
CA THR A 20 -10.93 5.12 -6.88
C THR A 20 -11.30 4.82 -8.32
N HIS A 21 -12.38 4.09 -8.54
CA HIS A 21 -12.99 3.93 -9.86
C HIS A 21 -13.25 5.27 -10.58
N PHE A 22 -13.54 6.33 -9.83
CA PHE A 22 -13.93 7.64 -10.39
C PHE A 22 -12.76 8.58 -10.69
N ASN A 23 -11.57 8.35 -10.14
CA ASN A 23 -10.38 9.21 -10.30
C ASN A 23 -9.12 8.36 -10.51
N LYS A 24 -9.02 7.70 -11.64
CA LYS A 24 -7.92 6.77 -11.96
C LYS A 24 -6.66 7.45 -12.48
N ASP A 25 -6.73 8.71 -12.87
CA ASP A 25 -5.65 9.54 -13.40
C ASP A 25 -4.64 10.02 -12.33
N PHE A 26 -4.40 9.19 -11.33
CA PHE A 26 -3.59 9.49 -10.15
C PHE A 26 -2.16 9.94 -10.45
N ALA A 27 -1.60 9.62 -11.63
CA ALA A 27 -0.29 10.15 -12.03
C ALA A 27 -0.31 11.67 -12.15
N ALA A 28 -1.42 12.27 -12.63
CA ALA A 28 -1.57 13.72 -12.70
C ALA A 28 -1.58 14.33 -11.29
N ASP A 29 -2.28 13.71 -10.33
CA ASP A 29 -2.32 14.16 -8.94
C ASP A 29 -0.93 14.10 -8.28
N VAL A 30 -0.21 12.98 -8.47
CA VAL A 30 1.16 12.82 -7.94
C VAL A 30 2.09 13.88 -8.52
N LEU A 31 2.04 14.12 -9.83
CA LEU A 31 2.88 15.10 -10.50
C LEU A 31 2.53 16.53 -10.07
N HIS A 32 1.25 16.83 -9.87
CA HIS A 32 0.80 18.11 -9.33
C HIS A 32 1.34 18.35 -7.91
N LEU A 33 1.28 17.34 -7.03
CA LEU A 33 1.85 17.44 -5.69
C LEU A 33 3.37 17.65 -5.74
N ALA A 34 4.07 16.98 -6.65
CA ALA A 34 5.51 17.18 -6.85
C ALA A 34 5.82 18.60 -7.35
N ASP A 35 5.01 19.17 -8.25
CA ASP A 35 5.15 20.54 -8.75
C ASP A 35 4.88 21.59 -7.67
N LEU A 36 4.05 21.29 -6.67
CA LEU A 36 3.89 22.08 -5.45
C LEU A 36 5.09 22.01 -4.50
N GLY A 37 6.13 21.22 -4.82
CA GLY A 37 7.36 21.09 -4.06
C GLY A 37 7.39 19.97 -3.02
N PHE A 38 6.36 19.13 -2.94
CA PHE A 38 6.39 17.95 -2.07
C PHE A 38 7.35 16.89 -2.62
N LYS A 39 8.18 16.35 -1.73
CA LYS A 39 9.21 15.37 -2.11
C LYS A 39 8.89 13.93 -1.71
N GLN A 40 7.89 13.73 -0.85
CA GLN A 40 7.48 12.42 -0.37
C GLN A 40 5.98 12.28 -0.61
N ILE A 41 5.59 11.47 -1.59
CA ILE A 41 4.20 11.36 -2.07
C ILE A 41 3.77 9.90 -2.08
N SER A 42 2.56 9.63 -1.62
CA SER A 42 1.92 8.31 -1.63
C SER A 42 0.48 8.45 -2.10
N VAL A 43 0.11 7.76 -3.16
CA VAL A 43 -1.29 7.67 -3.62
C VAL A 43 -1.69 6.20 -3.71
N GLU A 44 -2.67 5.84 -2.90
CA GLU A 44 -3.10 4.46 -2.67
C GLU A 44 -4.36 4.13 -3.48
N PRO A 45 -4.54 2.89 -3.94
CA PRO A 45 -5.86 2.43 -4.35
C PRO A 45 -6.79 2.40 -3.14
N VAL A 46 -8.06 2.69 -3.38
CA VAL A 46 -9.08 2.59 -2.33
C VAL A 46 -9.19 1.16 -1.78
N VAL A 47 -9.42 1.05 -0.48
CA VAL A 47 -9.87 -0.19 0.17
C VAL A 47 -11.38 -0.04 0.39
N ALA A 48 -12.18 -0.83 -0.31
CA ALA A 48 -13.63 -0.73 -0.30
C ALA A 48 -14.26 -2.13 -0.40
N ALA A 49 -15.50 -2.26 0.06
CA ALA A 49 -16.31 -3.43 -0.24
C ALA A 49 -16.63 -3.48 -1.73
N GLN A 50 -16.79 -4.67 -2.29
CA GLN A 50 -17.10 -4.86 -3.72
C GLN A 50 -18.43 -4.21 -4.14
N SER A 51 -19.34 -4.01 -3.19
CA SER A 51 -20.65 -3.38 -3.42
C SER A 51 -20.60 -1.85 -3.57
N GLU A 52 -19.47 -1.23 -3.22
CA GLU A 52 -19.32 0.22 -3.29
C GLU A 52 -19.07 0.67 -4.74
N ASP A 53 -19.75 1.72 -5.17
CA ASP A 53 -19.67 2.24 -6.54
C ASP A 53 -18.31 2.87 -6.88
N TYR A 54 -17.55 3.27 -5.87
CA TYR A 54 -16.18 3.79 -6.00
C TYR A 54 -15.10 2.71 -5.91
N ALA A 55 -15.47 1.44 -5.65
CA ALA A 55 -14.52 0.33 -5.62
C ALA A 55 -13.88 0.13 -7.01
N LEU A 56 -12.61 -0.23 -7.02
CA LEU A 56 -11.92 -0.57 -8.26
C LEU A 56 -12.47 -1.89 -8.82
N VAL A 57 -12.66 -1.92 -10.13
CA VAL A 57 -13.15 -3.08 -10.87
C VAL A 57 -12.12 -3.55 -11.90
N GLU A 58 -12.28 -4.75 -12.42
CA GLU A 58 -11.32 -5.36 -13.37
C GLU A 58 -11.12 -4.53 -14.64
N SER A 59 -12.18 -3.87 -15.11
CA SER A 59 -12.11 -2.97 -16.29
C SER A 59 -11.25 -1.72 -16.08
N ASP A 60 -10.91 -1.36 -14.84
CA ASP A 60 -10.04 -0.23 -14.52
C ASP A 60 -8.55 -0.57 -14.70
N ILE A 61 -8.21 -1.86 -14.67
CA ILE A 61 -6.81 -2.31 -14.66
C ILE A 61 -5.99 -1.71 -15.81
N PRO A 62 -6.42 -1.74 -17.08
CA PRO A 62 -5.60 -1.21 -18.17
C PRO A 62 -5.23 0.26 -18.01
N GLU A 63 -6.19 1.08 -17.56
CA GLU A 63 -5.99 2.51 -17.35
C GLU A 63 -5.02 2.76 -16.18
N ILE A 64 -5.22 2.07 -15.06
CA ILE A 64 -4.36 2.19 -13.87
C ILE A 64 -2.92 1.74 -14.18
N LEU A 65 -2.74 0.66 -14.95
CA LEU A 65 -1.39 0.21 -15.34
C LEU A 65 -0.70 1.25 -16.23
N ALA A 66 -1.43 1.88 -17.15
CA ALA A 66 -0.90 2.96 -18.00
C ALA A 66 -0.50 4.19 -17.16
N GLU A 67 -1.26 4.54 -16.12
CA GLU A 67 -0.92 5.63 -15.20
C GLU A 67 0.36 5.32 -14.40
N TYR A 68 0.61 4.07 -13.98
CA TYR A 68 1.89 3.68 -13.38
C TYR A 68 3.07 3.82 -14.35
N ASP A 69 2.91 3.41 -15.63
CA ASP A 69 3.95 3.57 -16.65
C ASP A 69 4.26 5.04 -16.91
N LYS A 70 3.24 5.87 -17.07
CA LYS A 70 3.34 7.31 -17.25
C LYS A 70 4.07 7.97 -16.08
N LEU A 71 3.69 7.63 -14.85
CA LEU A 71 4.33 8.16 -13.65
C LEU A 71 5.81 7.76 -13.57
N ALA A 72 6.13 6.49 -13.84
CA ALA A 72 7.49 6.00 -13.80
C ALA A 72 8.38 6.68 -14.86
N ALA A 73 7.89 6.84 -16.08
CA ALA A 73 8.61 7.56 -17.15
C ALA A 73 8.88 9.03 -16.79
N GLU A 74 7.87 9.71 -16.22
CA GLU A 74 8.02 11.12 -15.81
C GLU A 74 8.95 11.25 -14.59
N MET A 75 8.99 10.29 -13.68
CA MET A 75 9.92 10.28 -12.56
C MET A 75 11.37 10.14 -13.04
N ILE A 76 11.66 9.28 -14.01
CA ILE A 76 13.00 9.15 -14.62
C ILE A 76 13.42 10.49 -15.25
N LYS A 77 12.55 11.10 -16.07
CA LYS A 77 12.80 12.39 -16.70
C LYS A 77 13.08 13.47 -15.67
N ARG A 78 12.21 13.63 -14.66
CA ARG A 78 12.39 14.64 -13.61
C ARG A 78 13.65 14.41 -12.77
N HIS A 79 14.04 13.15 -12.55
CA HIS A 79 15.29 12.84 -11.85
C HIS A 79 16.50 13.41 -12.63
N ARG A 80 16.58 13.15 -13.94
CA ARG A 80 17.64 13.66 -14.83
C ARG A 80 17.68 15.19 -14.92
N GLU A 81 16.54 15.84 -14.74
CA GLU A 81 16.40 17.31 -14.70
C GLU A 81 16.67 17.91 -13.30
N GLY A 82 17.09 17.11 -12.31
CA GLY A 82 17.32 17.58 -10.94
C GLY A 82 16.05 17.93 -10.16
N ARG A 83 14.87 17.53 -10.66
CA ARG A 83 13.55 17.78 -10.05
C ARG A 83 12.92 16.53 -9.45
N GLY A 84 13.75 15.55 -9.08
CA GLY A 84 13.31 14.26 -8.54
C GLY A 84 12.45 14.40 -7.28
N PHE A 85 11.57 13.42 -7.08
CA PHE A 85 10.75 13.22 -5.90
C PHE A 85 10.59 11.71 -5.64
N ASN A 86 10.14 11.33 -4.44
CA ASN A 86 9.88 9.94 -4.06
C ASN A 86 8.38 9.63 -4.15
N PHE A 87 8.04 8.57 -4.89
CA PHE A 87 6.73 7.97 -4.88
C PHE A 87 6.81 6.67 -4.08
N PHE A 88 6.11 6.59 -2.96
CA PHE A 88 6.21 5.52 -1.96
C PHE A 88 6.18 4.11 -2.57
N HIS A 89 5.26 3.88 -3.53
CA HIS A 89 5.06 2.56 -4.12
C HIS A 89 6.16 2.10 -5.09
N PHE A 90 7.05 3.01 -5.50
CA PHE A 90 8.21 2.69 -6.33
C PHE A 90 9.52 2.63 -5.52
N MET A 91 9.45 2.92 -4.22
CA MET A 91 10.61 2.85 -3.32
C MET A 91 10.79 1.42 -2.81
N ILE A 92 11.36 0.55 -3.65
CA ILE A 92 11.75 -0.80 -3.27
C ILE A 92 13.27 -0.91 -3.21
N ASP A 93 13.76 -1.57 -2.15
CA ASP A 93 15.19 -1.86 -2.02
C ASP A 93 15.52 -3.10 -2.86
N LEU A 94 16.27 -2.89 -3.94
CA LEU A 94 16.72 -3.94 -4.85
C LEU A 94 18.17 -4.36 -4.58
N GLU A 95 18.93 -3.64 -3.75
CA GLU A 95 20.36 -3.84 -3.54
C GLU A 95 20.66 -4.68 -2.29
N GLY A 96 20.13 -4.31 -1.16
CA GLY A 96 20.39 -5.00 0.10
C GLY A 96 19.25 -5.90 0.56
N GLY A 97 18.07 -5.60 0.10
CA GLY A 97 16.84 -6.25 0.51
C GLY A 97 16.56 -6.09 2.01
N PRO A 98 15.34 -5.94 2.41
CA PRO A 98 15.00 -5.94 3.82
C PRO A 98 15.08 -7.35 4.39
N CYS A 99 15.17 -7.42 5.69
CA CYS A 99 14.99 -8.66 6.43
C CYS A 99 13.72 -9.39 5.94
N VAL A 100 13.87 -10.60 5.42
CA VAL A 100 12.76 -11.42 4.88
C VAL A 100 11.63 -11.55 5.91
N TYR A 101 11.97 -11.69 7.18
CA TYR A 101 11.00 -11.78 8.28
C TYR A 101 10.02 -10.60 8.29
N LYS A 102 10.50 -9.36 8.08
CA LYS A 102 9.65 -8.16 7.99
C LYS A 102 8.83 -8.08 6.69
N ARG A 103 9.08 -8.98 5.75
CA ARG A 103 8.38 -9.04 4.45
C ARG A 103 7.44 -10.23 4.32
N LEU A 104 7.31 -11.05 5.34
CA LEU A 104 6.40 -12.19 5.32
C LEU A 104 4.94 -11.77 5.47
N SER A 105 4.68 -10.85 6.37
CA SER A 105 3.35 -10.30 6.64
C SER A 105 3.27 -8.86 6.17
N GLY A 106 2.09 -8.42 5.75
CA GLY A 106 1.86 -7.07 5.22
C GLY A 106 2.17 -5.95 6.22
N CYS A 107 1.17 -5.12 6.50
CA CYS A 107 1.34 -3.93 7.35
C CYS A 107 1.42 -4.21 8.86
N GLY A 108 1.30 -5.47 9.30
CA GLY A 108 1.29 -5.84 10.73
C GLY A 108 -0.05 -5.62 11.42
N SER A 109 -1.14 -5.46 10.67
CA SER A 109 -2.49 -5.34 11.25
C SER A 109 -2.82 -6.53 12.18
N GLY A 110 -3.43 -6.24 13.33
CA GLY A 110 -3.80 -7.22 14.34
C GLY A 110 -2.64 -7.82 15.13
N THR A 111 -1.37 -7.51 14.78
CA THR A 111 -0.17 -8.06 15.45
C THR A 111 0.77 -6.99 15.94
N GLU A 112 1.17 -6.04 15.08
CA GLU A 112 2.13 -4.96 15.38
C GLU A 112 1.42 -3.66 15.74
N TYR A 113 0.18 -3.47 15.30
CA TYR A 113 -0.68 -2.35 15.68
C TYR A 113 -2.15 -2.78 15.69
N LEU A 114 -2.98 -1.95 16.31
CA LEU A 114 -4.43 -2.10 16.41
C LEU A 114 -5.10 -0.76 16.07
N ALA A 115 -6.35 -0.82 15.62
CA ALA A 115 -7.25 0.33 15.63
C ALA A 115 -7.97 0.36 16.97
N VAL A 116 -8.05 1.54 17.58
CA VAL A 116 -8.79 1.78 18.81
C VAL A 116 -9.93 2.73 18.51
N THR A 117 -11.16 2.33 18.80
CA THR A 117 -12.34 3.17 18.61
C THR A 117 -12.43 4.25 19.70
N PRO A 118 -13.25 5.30 19.51
CA PRO A 118 -13.50 6.27 20.59
C PRO A 118 -14.09 5.67 21.86
N TRP A 119 -14.70 4.50 21.78
CA TRP A 119 -15.26 3.75 22.93
C TRP A 119 -14.29 2.77 23.55
N GLY A 120 -13.06 2.69 23.01
CA GLY A 120 -11.99 1.86 23.53
C GLY A 120 -11.90 0.46 22.91
N ASP A 121 -12.74 0.10 21.96
CA ASP A 121 -12.69 -1.23 21.33
C ASP A 121 -11.48 -1.39 20.41
N PHE A 122 -10.90 -2.60 20.41
CA PHE A 122 -9.76 -2.98 19.60
C PHE A 122 -10.16 -3.78 18.37
N TYR A 123 -9.65 -3.35 17.21
CA TYR A 123 -9.78 -4.07 15.94
C TYR A 123 -8.42 -4.25 15.27
N PRO A 124 -8.23 -5.25 14.37
CA PRO A 124 -6.95 -5.47 13.69
C PRO A 124 -6.42 -4.25 12.93
N CYS A 125 -7.30 -3.50 12.28
CA CYS A 125 -7.02 -2.19 11.68
C CYS A 125 -8.33 -1.40 11.50
N HIS A 126 -8.22 -0.14 11.08
CA HIS A 126 -9.38 0.74 10.89
C HIS A 126 -10.42 0.20 9.87
N GLN A 127 -10.01 -0.64 8.93
CA GLN A 127 -10.90 -1.25 7.93
C GLN A 127 -11.83 -2.32 8.51
N PHE A 128 -11.51 -2.86 9.69
CA PHE A 128 -12.32 -3.86 10.38
C PHE A 128 -13.18 -3.26 11.50
N VAL A 129 -13.08 -1.94 11.73
CA VAL A 129 -13.89 -1.29 12.79
C VAL A 129 -15.38 -1.48 12.51
N GLY A 130 -16.11 -1.93 13.52
CA GLY A 130 -17.55 -2.21 13.44
C GLY A 130 -17.93 -3.60 12.93
N GLN A 131 -16.96 -4.43 12.56
CA GLN A 131 -17.17 -5.84 12.22
C GLN A 131 -17.02 -6.68 13.49
N GLU A 132 -18.12 -7.18 14.07
CA GLU A 132 -18.14 -7.89 15.35
C GLU A 132 -17.18 -9.09 15.39
N ASP A 133 -17.07 -9.82 14.27
CA ASP A 133 -16.19 -10.98 14.13
C ASP A 133 -14.70 -10.63 14.31
N PHE A 134 -14.34 -9.35 14.21
CA PHE A 134 -12.96 -8.85 14.35
C PHE A 134 -12.74 -8.03 15.63
N LEU A 135 -13.68 -8.02 16.56
CA LEU A 135 -13.50 -7.38 17.86
C LEU A 135 -12.49 -8.17 18.69
N MET A 136 -11.34 -7.53 19.01
CA MET A 136 -10.21 -8.17 19.71
C MET A 136 -10.22 -7.95 21.22
N GLY A 137 -11.02 -7.02 21.71
CA GLY A 137 -11.08 -6.61 23.13
C GLY A 137 -11.23 -5.10 23.25
N ASN A 138 -10.84 -4.53 24.39
CA ASN A 138 -10.95 -3.10 24.65
C ASN A 138 -9.82 -2.58 25.56
N VAL A 139 -9.82 -1.26 25.82
CA VAL A 139 -8.77 -0.61 26.64
C VAL A 139 -8.77 -1.02 28.10
N ASP A 140 -9.92 -1.48 28.63
CA ASP A 140 -10.07 -1.86 30.03
C ASP A 140 -9.61 -3.29 30.27
N ASP A 141 -9.99 -4.22 29.40
CA ASP A 141 -9.74 -5.66 29.52
C ASP A 141 -8.52 -6.13 28.72
N GLY A 142 -7.99 -5.28 27.83
CA GLY A 142 -6.92 -5.63 26.91
C GLY A 142 -7.42 -6.50 25.75
N ILE A 143 -6.52 -7.28 25.15
CA ILE A 143 -6.86 -8.21 24.06
C ILE A 143 -7.43 -9.48 24.68
N THR A 144 -8.73 -9.67 24.58
CA THR A 144 -9.45 -10.84 25.10
C THR A 144 -9.64 -11.92 24.04
N ASN A 145 -9.77 -11.55 22.75
CA ASN A 145 -9.88 -12.48 21.65
C ASN A 145 -8.50 -12.69 20.96
N THR A 146 -7.74 -13.65 21.50
CA THR A 146 -6.41 -14.00 21.01
C THR A 146 -6.45 -14.78 19.70
N ASP A 147 -7.58 -15.39 19.34
CA ASP A 147 -7.72 -16.19 18.12
C ASP A 147 -7.63 -15.31 16.87
N ILE A 148 -8.23 -14.12 16.91
CA ILE A 148 -8.09 -13.14 15.82
C ILE A 148 -6.63 -12.75 15.66
N ARG A 149 -5.93 -12.46 16.75
CA ARG A 149 -4.49 -12.13 16.70
C ARG A 149 -3.68 -13.29 16.10
N GLY A 150 -4.01 -14.52 16.45
CA GLY A 150 -3.42 -15.74 15.88
C GLY A 150 -3.62 -15.81 14.37
N GLN A 151 -4.85 -15.62 13.90
CA GLN A 151 -5.19 -15.62 12.47
C GLN A 151 -4.37 -14.58 11.69
N PHE A 152 -4.25 -13.34 12.20
CA PHE A 152 -3.45 -12.29 11.54
C PHE A 152 -1.95 -12.59 11.59
N LYS A 153 -1.43 -13.22 12.64
CA LYS A 153 -0.04 -13.64 12.75
C LYS A 153 0.32 -14.72 11.71
N GLU A 154 -0.60 -15.63 11.46
CA GLU A 154 -0.43 -16.70 10.49
C GLU A 154 -0.69 -16.27 9.05
N CYS A 155 -1.36 -15.12 8.85
CA CYS A 155 -1.64 -14.55 7.54
C CYS A 155 -0.36 -13.97 6.90
N ASN A 156 0.34 -14.77 6.12
CA ASN A 156 1.62 -14.41 5.51
C ASN A 156 1.73 -14.92 4.06
N VAL A 157 2.83 -14.59 3.37
CA VAL A 157 3.04 -14.94 1.96
C VAL A 157 3.11 -16.46 1.70
N TYR A 158 3.37 -17.27 2.71
CA TYR A 158 3.43 -18.74 2.56
C TYR A 158 2.09 -19.41 2.88
N SER A 159 1.23 -18.78 3.71
CA SER A 159 -0.13 -19.26 3.94
C SER A 159 -1.04 -19.02 2.74
N LYS A 160 -0.73 -18.00 1.92
CA LYS A 160 -1.49 -17.64 0.72
C LYS A 160 -0.98 -18.38 -0.51
N GLU A 161 -1.78 -19.29 -1.06
CA GLU A 161 -1.39 -20.14 -2.19
C GLU A 161 -0.84 -19.32 -3.38
N LYS A 162 -1.58 -18.30 -3.84
CA LYS A 162 -1.16 -17.44 -4.97
C LYS A 162 0.12 -16.64 -4.71
N CYS A 163 0.54 -16.49 -3.45
CA CYS A 163 1.76 -15.74 -3.11
C CYS A 163 3.02 -16.60 -3.17
N ARG A 164 2.93 -17.94 -3.02
CA ARG A 164 4.09 -18.83 -2.92
C ARG A 164 5.06 -18.69 -4.07
N ASP A 165 4.55 -18.59 -5.30
CA ASP A 165 5.35 -18.52 -6.53
C ASP A 165 5.38 -17.12 -7.14
N CYS A 166 4.84 -16.10 -6.44
CA CYS A 166 4.81 -14.72 -6.92
C CYS A 166 6.19 -14.07 -6.78
N PHE A 167 6.75 -13.53 -7.87
CA PHE A 167 8.04 -12.83 -7.85
C PHE A 167 8.02 -11.58 -6.94
N ALA A 168 6.85 -10.94 -6.79
CA ALA A 168 6.69 -9.74 -5.99
C ALA A 168 6.42 -10.01 -4.50
N LYS A 169 6.37 -11.27 -4.04
CA LYS A 169 5.89 -11.62 -2.70
C LYS A 169 6.60 -10.89 -1.56
N PHE A 170 7.92 -10.73 -1.63
CA PHE A 170 8.70 -10.04 -0.60
C PHE A 170 8.69 -8.51 -0.72
N TYR A 171 8.14 -7.97 -1.78
CA TYR A 171 7.88 -6.54 -1.96
C TYR A 171 6.42 -6.18 -1.63
N CYS A 172 5.50 -7.12 -1.83
CA CYS A 172 4.08 -7.01 -1.55
C CYS A 172 3.72 -7.42 -0.11
N SER A 173 4.44 -8.41 0.46
CA SER A 173 4.18 -8.98 1.79
C SER A 173 2.76 -9.56 1.95
N GLY A 174 2.19 -10.11 0.88
CA GLY A 174 0.87 -10.76 0.91
C GLY A 174 -0.34 -9.85 0.71
N GLY A 175 -0.13 -8.55 0.49
CA GLY A 175 -1.21 -7.58 0.23
C GLY A 175 -2.00 -7.16 1.47
N CYS A 176 -3.16 -6.54 1.24
CA CYS A 176 -4.04 -6.04 2.30
C CYS A 176 -5.01 -7.14 2.76
N ALA A 177 -5.00 -7.47 4.06
CA ALA A 177 -5.91 -8.44 4.65
C ALA A 177 -7.38 -7.99 4.56
N ALA A 178 -7.64 -6.68 4.72
CA ALA A 178 -9.00 -6.15 4.62
C ALA A 178 -9.55 -6.25 3.19
N ASN A 179 -8.75 -5.95 2.17
CA ASN A 179 -9.18 -6.16 0.79
C ASN A 179 -9.42 -7.65 0.49
N ALA A 180 -8.55 -8.54 0.98
CA ALA A 180 -8.75 -9.98 0.81
C ALA A 180 -10.09 -10.41 1.45
N TYR A 181 -10.38 -9.95 2.65
CA TYR A 181 -11.63 -10.24 3.34
C TYR A 181 -12.85 -9.64 2.62
N ASN A 182 -12.78 -8.39 2.20
CA ASN A 182 -13.90 -7.70 1.52
C ASN A 182 -14.31 -8.39 0.21
N PHE A 183 -13.37 -9.03 -0.48
CA PHE A 183 -13.64 -9.67 -1.77
C PHE A 183 -13.85 -11.18 -1.67
N HIS A 184 -13.34 -11.84 -0.64
CA HIS A 184 -13.35 -13.30 -0.54
C HIS A 184 -13.86 -13.84 0.81
N GLY A 185 -14.16 -12.97 1.79
CA GLY A 185 -14.57 -13.40 3.13
C GLY A 185 -13.45 -14.07 3.96
N ASP A 186 -12.19 -13.99 3.49
CA ASP A 186 -11.04 -14.64 4.14
C ASP A 186 -9.78 -13.77 4.01
N ILE A 187 -9.14 -13.46 5.14
CA ILE A 187 -7.89 -12.70 5.18
C ILE A 187 -6.71 -13.45 4.55
N ASN A 188 -6.76 -14.78 4.48
CA ASN A 188 -5.74 -15.63 3.86
C ASN A 188 -5.87 -15.74 2.35
N ASN A 189 -6.91 -15.19 1.77
CA ASN A 189 -7.04 -15.06 0.33
C ASN A 189 -6.23 -13.84 -0.17
N VAL A 190 -6.28 -13.56 -1.46
CA VAL A 190 -5.64 -12.39 -2.07
C VAL A 190 -6.67 -11.54 -2.80
N TYR A 191 -6.45 -10.25 -2.81
CA TYR A 191 -7.20 -9.32 -3.66
C TYR A 191 -6.55 -9.31 -5.05
N ASP A 192 -7.16 -9.99 -6.02
CA ASP A 192 -6.55 -10.26 -7.34
C ASP A 192 -6.17 -8.98 -8.09
N LEU A 193 -7.05 -7.98 -8.11
CA LEU A 193 -6.74 -6.68 -8.70
C LEU A 193 -5.51 -6.06 -8.02
N GLY A 194 -5.45 -6.07 -6.70
CA GLY A 194 -4.29 -5.60 -5.93
C GLY A 194 -3.00 -6.35 -6.29
N CYS A 195 -3.09 -7.65 -6.61
CA CYS A 195 -1.94 -8.44 -7.07
C CYS A 195 -1.41 -7.94 -8.42
N VAL A 196 -2.30 -7.59 -9.35
CA VAL A 196 -1.91 -7.01 -10.65
C VAL A 196 -1.22 -5.67 -10.46
N LEU A 197 -1.82 -4.77 -9.68
CA LEU A 197 -1.26 -3.45 -9.41
C LEU A 197 0.10 -3.53 -8.73
N GLN A 198 0.26 -4.44 -7.75
CA GLN A 198 1.51 -4.57 -7.03
C GLN A 198 2.65 -5.12 -7.90
N ARG A 199 2.38 -6.09 -8.77
CA ARG A 199 3.37 -6.55 -9.75
C ARG A 199 3.82 -5.42 -10.65
N LYS A 200 2.88 -4.60 -11.15
CA LYS A 200 3.18 -3.42 -11.97
C LYS A 200 4.06 -2.40 -11.24
N ARG A 201 3.79 -2.14 -9.96
CA ARG A 201 4.61 -1.25 -9.12
C ARG A 201 6.04 -1.75 -9.01
N VAL A 202 6.25 -3.06 -8.83
CA VAL A 202 7.59 -3.66 -8.79
C VAL A 202 8.29 -3.54 -10.14
N GLU A 203 7.59 -3.80 -11.25
CA GLU A 203 8.11 -3.61 -12.61
C GLU A 203 8.56 -2.16 -12.85
N CYS A 204 7.72 -1.18 -12.50
CA CYS A 204 8.07 0.24 -12.61
C CYS A 204 9.27 0.62 -11.76
N ALA A 205 9.37 0.11 -10.53
CA ALA A 205 10.50 0.36 -9.65
C ALA A 205 11.81 -0.21 -10.21
N VAL A 206 11.77 -1.43 -10.77
CA VAL A 206 12.92 -2.04 -11.48
C VAL A 206 13.29 -1.22 -12.70
N MET A 207 12.32 -0.78 -13.51
CA MET A 207 12.53 0.06 -14.67
C MET A 207 13.23 1.38 -14.30
N ILE A 208 12.76 2.07 -13.26
CA ILE A 208 13.35 3.32 -12.76
C ILE A 208 14.80 3.08 -12.34
N LYS A 209 15.07 2.05 -11.53
CA LYS A 209 16.42 1.70 -11.08
C LYS A 209 17.36 1.41 -12.26
N ALA A 210 16.91 0.60 -13.23
CA ALA A 210 17.69 0.25 -14.41
C ALA A 210 17.99 1.47 -15.28
N ALA A 211 17.00 2.36 -15.48
CA ALA A 211 17.17 3.56 -16.29
C ALA A 211 18.13 4.58 -15.67
N LEU A 212 18.20 4.63 -14.32
CA LEU A 212 19.04 5.59 -13.59
C LEU A 212 20.40 5.02 -13.19
N ALA A 213 20.62 3.70 -13.33
CA ALA A 213 21.90 3.07 -12.98
C ALA A 213 23.08 3.58 -13.82
N GLY A 214 22.84 4.01 -15.07
CA GLY A 214 23.84 4.57 -15.95
C GLY A 214 24.06 6.08 -15.80
N ASP A 215 23.26 6.76 -15.00
CA ASP A 215 23.33 8.22 -14.81
C ASP A 215 24.31 8.62 -13.67
N THR A 216 24.96 7.65 -13.02
CA THR A 216 25.88 7.84 -11.86
C THR A 216 27.37 7.80 -12.22
N GLU A 217 27.73 7.82 -13.53
CA GLU A 217 29.13 7.94 -14.01
C GLU A 217 29.45 9.42 -14.35
#